data_568fffe232437cc6b084486bba56eb8b
#
_entry.id   568fffe232437cc6b084486bba56eb8b
#
_cell.length_a   1.000
_cell.length_b   1.000
_cell.length_c   1.000
_cell.angle_alpha   90.00
_cell.angle_beta   90.00
_cell.angle_gamma   90.00
#
_symmetry.space_group_name_H-M   'P 1'
#
loop_
_entity.id
_entity.type
_entity.pdbx_description
1 polymer ?
#
loop_
_entity_poly.entity_id
_entity_poly.type
_entity_poly.pdbx_seq_one_letter_code
_entity_poly.pdbx_strand_id
1 'polypeptide(L)'
;MRITCFHPSRRAAATTVRPSRRRGIALAIAIMSVVLISAMVAGASYFAMQNGRAADNSRRIVQAASVVEAATADVVHNWTPATYNGLAKGASVAIAATASPQARGTYQGSVTKLSDKTFLIDLTATDSAGSRTRGAGTRQRLATLVRIIPLQLPTTAALTIANAVVFGGGNSIVAGADQIPPGWTGTCPPAGATVPGVRAKAAGDIVGSAGQYTGNPNSLITPGLDSTAYTRFGTTTYDQLALSATFTLVPGAYSPTPAVNAGACVITNTSNWGDGANPAGSCGQFFPIVHIGGGAVSATTLNSGQGQGMLLVDGDLIVSGTWTYYGILIVKGTFKTTGVGAPKVFGTVLAKAVDFTSTGAGSAAAVVNYSACSIDRSMNATSRASMARSRSYVRVM
;
A
#
# COMPACT_ATOMS: atom_id res chain seq x y z
N MET A 1 46.81 4.30 41.87
CA MET A 1 47.58 5.54 41.95
C MET A 1 47.50 6.04 43.39
N ARG A 2 48.55 5.82 44.17
CA ARG A 2 48.62 6.17 45.60
C ARG A 2 49.08 7.61 45.73
N ILE A 3 48.32 8.47 46.42
CA ILE A 3 48.76 9.82 46.78
C ILE A 3 49.02 9.80 48.26
N THR A 4 50.30 10.00 48.57
CA THR A 4 50.88 10.11 49.89
C THR A 4 50.67 11.52 50.43
N CYS A 5 50.11 11.60 51.66
CA CYS A 5 50.00 12.84 52.42
C CYS A 5 51.40 13.23 53.09
N PHE A 6 51.82 14.40 52.77
CA PHE A 6 52.94 15.02 53.54
C PHE A 6 52.39 15.96 54.63
N HIS A 7 52.79 15.71 55.84
CA HIS A 7 52.56 16.58 56.98
C HIS A 7 53.87 17.45 57.27
N PRO A 8 53.75 18.73 57.37
CA PRO A 8 54.74 19.45 58.15
C PRO A 8 54.14 20.11 59.40
N SER A 9 54.60 19.66 60.56
CA SER A 9 54.44 20.33 61.84
C SER A 9 55.21 21.62 61.90
N ARG A 10 54.56 22.76 62.08
CA ARG A 10 55.18 23.97 62.58
C ARG A 10 54.43 24.48 63.80
N ARG A 11 55.11 24.42 64.94
CA ARG A 11 54.79 25.17 66.17
C ARG A 11 54.96 26.67 65.89
N ALA A 12 53.90 27.46 66.09
CA ALA A 12 54.04 28.92 66.14
C ALA A 12 53.40 29.43 67.44
N ALA A 13 54.11 30.34 68.02
CA ALA A 13 53.92 30.90 69.34
C ALA A 13 52.53 31.61 69.49
N ALA A 14 51.92 31.42 70.64
CA ALA A 14 50.77 32.13 71.08
C ALA A 14 51.05 33.58 71.40
N THR A 15 50.61 34.48 70.54
CA THR A 15 50.43 35.91 70.87
C THR A 15 49.02 36.17 71.30
N THR A 16 48.82 36.44 72.57
CA THR A 16 47.55 36.85 73.18
C THR A 16 47.18 38.24 72.69
N VAL A 17 46.35 38.31 71.65
CA VAL A 17 45.68 39.57 71.25
C VAL A 17 44.35 39.70 72.04
N ARG A 18 44.29 40.78 72.85
CA ARG A 18 43.08 41.17 73.61
C ARG A 18 41.92 41.42 72.60
N PRO A 19 40.76 40.82 72.78
CA PRO A 19 39.66 41.11 71.89
C PRO A 19 39.04 42.46 72.23
N SER A 20 39.19 43.43 71.35
CA SER A 20 38.46 44.70 71.43
C SER A 20 36.92 44.42 71.18
N ARG A 21 36.16 45.01 72.10
CA ARG A 21 34.63 44.95 72.05
C ARG A 21 34.09 45.58 70.76
N ARG A 22 33.99 44.82 69.70
CA ARG A 22 33.10 45.17 68.56
C ARG A 22 32.08 44.08 68.35
N ARG A 23 31.20 43.82 69.36
CA ARG A 23 30.21 42.73 69.37
C ARG A 23 28.95 43.04 68.63
N GLY A 24 28.72 44.23 68.07
CA GLY A 24 27.46 44.57 67.39
C GLY A 24 27.40 44.33 65.85
N ILE A 25 28.51 44.53 65.18
CA ILE A 25 28.61 44.52 63.72
C ILE A 25 28.71 43.08 63.12
N ALA A 26 29.39 42.21 63.86
CA ALA A 26 29.56 40.81 63.39
C ALA A 26 28.27 40.03 63.24
N LEU A 27 27.27 40.23 64.09
CA LEU A 27 26.00 39.63 64.06
C LEU A 27 25.16 40.12 62.85
N ALA A 28 25.18 41.42 62.58
CA ALA A 28 24.48 42.01 61.43
C ALA A 28 25.07 41.50 60.08
N ILE A 29 26.43 41.42 60.00
CA ILE A 29 27.06 40.86 58.81
C ILE A 29 26.73 39.37 58.65
N ALA A 30 26.73 38.59 59.73
CA ALA A 30 26.36 37.18 59.68
C ALA A 30 24.92 36.94 59.18
N ILE A 31 23.96 37.71 59.69
CA ILE A 31 22.55 37.64 59.28
C ILE A 31 22.42 38.04 57.80
N MET A 32 23.10 39.14 57.40
CA MET A 32 23.05 39.59 56.00
C MET A 32 23.68 38.59 55.06
N SER A 33 24.79 37.93 55.44
CA SER A 33 25.42 36.86 54.66
C SER A 33 24.48 35.63 54.51
N VAL A 34 23.80 35.22 55.55
CA VAL A 34 22.84 34.11 55.55
C VAL A 34 21.66 34.42 54.62
N VAL A 35 21.12 35.65 54.69
CA VAL A 35 20.02 36.09 53.81
C VAL A 35 20.47 36.11 52.34
N LEU A 36 21.67 36.62 52.05
CA LEU A 36 22.20 36.65 50.70
C LEU A 36 22.45 35.24 50.16
N ILE A 37 23.03 34.35 50.96
CA ILE A 37 23.25 32.93 50.53
C ILE A 37 21.91 32.25 50.35
N SER A 38 20.94 32.44 51.22
CA SER A 38 19.62 31.86 51.10
C SER A 38 18.88 32.35 49.84
N ALA A 39 18.99 33.64 49.51
CA ALA A 39 18.44 34.20 48.29
C ALA A 39 19.11 33.64 47.04
N MET A 40 20.44 33.48 47.06
CA MET A 40 21.18 32.85 45.95
C MET A 40 20.78 31.37 45.75
N VAL A 41 20.69 30.60 46.84
CA VAL A 41 20.26 29.20 46.81
C VAL A 41 18.82 29.06 46.29
N ALA A 42 17.91 29.90 46.77
CA ALA A 42 16.55 29.94 46.31
C ALA A 42 16.45 30.30 44.81
N GLY A 43 17.18 31.31 44.38
CA GLY A 43 17.31 31.69 42.96
C GLY A 43 17.85 30.57 42.09
N ALA A 44 18.97 29.96 42.51
CA ALA A 44 19.56 28.83 41.78
C ALA A 44 18.61 27.62 41.69
N SER A 45 17.90 27.30 42.77
CA SER A 45 16.90 26.23 42.79
C SER A 45 15.72 26.52 41.84
N TYR A 46 15.25 27.79 41.83
CA TYR A 46 14.18 28.21 40.90
C TYR A 46 14.62 28.07 39.43
N PHE A 47 15.85 28.53 39.08
CA PHE A 47 16.38 28.38 37.73
C PHE A 47 16.60 26.92 37.36
N ALA A 48 17.05 26.07 38.26
CA ALA A 48 17.20 24.64 38.04
C ALA A 48 15.84 23.96 37.75
N MET A 49 14.78 24.33 38.48
CA MET A 49 13.43 23.85 38.23
C MET A 49 12.88 24.31 36.88
N GLN A 50 13.09 25.57 36.52
CA GLN A 50 12.66 26.12 35.23
C GLN A 50 13.39 25.43 34.05
N ASN A 51 14.71 25.26 34.16
CA ASN A 51 15.51 24.54 33.17
C ASN A 51 15.10 23.07 33.05
N GLY A 52 14.78 22.40 34.16
CA GLY A 52 14.26 21.05 34.19
C GLY A 52 12.91 20.94 33.44
N ARG A 53 11.99 21.87 33.72
CA ARG A 53 10.68 21.91 33.00
C ARG A 53 10.84 22.19 31.51
N ALA A 54 11.74 23.09 31.11
CA ALA A 54 12.02 23.38 29.71
C ALA A 54 12.62 22.16 28.99
N ALA A 55 13.56 21.47 29.62
CA ALA A 55 14.17 20.25 29.10
C ALA A 55 13.13 19.12 28.93
N ASP A 56 12.26 18.92 29.93
CA ASP A 56 11.18 17.92 29.86
C ASP A 56 10.20 18.24 28.73
N ASN A 57 9.83 19.50 28.57
CA ASN A 57 8.95 19.95 27.48
C ASN A 57 9.58 19.69 26.11
N SER A 58 10.84 20.07 25.94
CA SER A 58 11.57 19.81 24.68
C SER A 58 11.65 18.32 24.36
N ARG A 59 11.94 17.49 25.36
CA ARG A 59 11.97 16.04 25.20
C ARG A 59 10.61 15.47 24.76
N ARG A 60 9.52 15.94 25.36
CA ARG A 60 8.16 15.51 25.00
C ARG A 60 7.77 15.93 23.59
N ILE A 61 8.13 17.12 23.15
CA ILE A 61 7.91 17.61 21.78
C ILE A 61 8.62 16.68 20.79
N VAL A 62 9.89 16.34 21.04
CA VAL A 62 10.66 15.43 20.19
C VAL A 62 10.02 14.02 20.18
N GLN A 63 9.56 13.53 21.32
CA GLN A 63 8.89 12.22 21.41
C GLN A 63 7.57 12.23 20.63
N ALA A 64 6.73 13.24 20.79
CA ALA A 64 5.48 13.34 20.01
C ALA A 64 5.75 13.48 18.50
N ALA A 65 6.83 14.18 18.11
CA ALA A 65 7.27 14.27 16.74
C ALA A 65 7.69 12.90 16.17
N SER A 66 8.44 12.11 16.94
CA SER A 66 8.82 10.76 16.51
C SER A 66 7.62 9.82 16.38
N VAL A 67 6.60 9.96 17.25
CA VAL A 67 5.35 9.19 17.15
C VAL A 67 4.61 9.50 15.85
N VAL A 68 4.46 10.79 15.48
CA VAL A 68 3.74 11.16 14.26
C VAL A 68 4.50 10.79 12.99
N GLU A 69 5.83 10.84 13.01
CA GLU A 69 6.65 10.38 11.89
C GLU A 69 6.54 8.85 11.71
N ALA A 70 6.65 8.10 12.80
CA ALA A 70 6.45 6.64 12.79
C ALA A 70 5.03 6.26 12.35
N ALA A 71 4.02 6.97 12.81
CA ALA A 71 2.63 6.78 12.39
C ALA A 71 2.44 7.06 10.89
N THR A 72 3.05 8.10 10.35
CA THR A 72 2.99 8.39 8.92
C THR A 72 3.64 7.28 8.09
N ALA A 73 4.79 6.79 8.53
CA ALA A 73 5.47 5.66 7.89
C ALA A 73 4.61 4.39 7.96
N ASP A 74 3.95 4.13 9.09
CA ASP A 74 3.06 3.00 9.30
C ASP A 74 1.84 3.03 8.36
N VAL A 75 1.16 4.18 8.27
CA VAL A 75 0.02 4.38 7.35
C VAL A 75 0.44 4.19 5.89
N VAL A 76 1.62 4.68 5.50
CA VAL A 76 2.14 4.50 4.13
C VAL A 76 2.54 3.06 3.88
N HIS A 77 3.18 2.39 4.84
CA HIS A 77 3.60 1.00 4.72
C HIS A 77 2.40 0.05 4.64
N ASN A 78 1.40 0.28 5.48
CA ASN A 78 0.16 -0.50 5.55
C ASN A 78 -0.96 0.10 4.67
N TRP A 79 -0.58 0.80 3.58
CA TRP A 79 -1.55 1.40 2.68
C TRP A 79 -2.49 0.35 2.12
N THR A 80 -3.79 0.53 2.36
CA THR A 80 -4.83 -0.37 1.87
C THR A 80 -5.48 0.23 0.61
N PRO A 81 -5.09 -0.22 -0.59
CA PRO A 81 -5.60 0.34 -1.85
C PRO A 81 -7.12 0.31 -1.95
N ALA A 82 -7.75 -0.79 -1.50
CA ALA A 82 -9.22 -0.94 -1.51
C ALA A 82 -9.94 0.14 -0.68
N THR A 83 -9.32 0.62 0.41
CA THR A 83 -9.90 1.65 1.28
C THR A 83 -9.67 3.06 0.75
N TYR A 84 -8.46 3.35 0.26
CA TYR A 84 -8.07 4.74 -0.05
C TYR A 84 -8.15 5.08 -1.53
N ASN A 85 -7.73 4.17 -2.43
CA ASN A 85 -7.63 4.50 -3.85
C ASN A 85 -8.99 4.75 -4.50
N GLY A 86 -10.05 4.04 -4.06
CA GLY A 86 -11.43 4.19 -4.51
C GLY A 86 -12.19 5.42 -4.01
N LEU A 87 -11.61 6.22 -3.11
CA LEU A 87 -12.26 7.43 -2.60
C LEU A 87 -12.60 8.42 -3.72
N ALA A 88 -13.71 9.13 -3.58
CA ALA A 88 -14.00 10.29 -4.40
C ALA A 88 -13.01 11.42 -4.12
N LYS A 89 -12.75 12.29 -5.08
CA LYS A 89 -11.92 13.48 -4.91
C LYS A 89 -12.51 14.38 -3.82
N GLY A 90 -11.71 14.76 -2.85
CA GLY A 90 -12.12 15.53 -1.68
C GLY A 90 -12.66 14.68 -0.52
N ALA A 91 -12.95 13.41 -0.74
CA ALA A 91 -13.39 12.52 0.33
C ALA A 91 -12.23 12.11 1.25
N SER A 92 -12.56 11.88 2.53
CA SER A 92 -11.61 11.48 3.57
C SER A 92 -12.08 10.27 4.34
N VAL A 93 -11.12 9.45 4.76
CA VAL A 93 -11.33 8.33 5.69
C VAL A 93 -10.60 8.64 6.98
N ALA A 94 -11.32 8.53 8.11
CA ALA A 94 -10.74 8.73 9.43
C ALA A 94 -9.86 7.54 9.83
N ILE A 95 -8.73 7.86 10.47
CA ILE A 95 -7.88 6.90 11.17
C ILE A 95 -8.22 7.01 12.65
N ALA A 96 -8.80 5.95 13.21
CA ALA A 96 -9.12 5.87 14.62
C ALA A 96 -7.86 5.96 15.50
N ALA A 97 -8.03 6.34 16.77
CA ALA A 97 -6.91 6.38 17.71
C ALA A 97 -6.24 5.01 17.82
N THR A 98 -4.99 4.94 17.42
CA THR A 98 -4.19 3.72 17.32
C THR A 98 -2.87 3.90 18.06
N ALA A 99 -2.40 2.85 18.75
CA ALA A 99 -1.07 2.86 19.35
C ALA A 99 0.00 2.80 18.27
N SER A 100 1.04 3.62 18.40
CA SER A 100 2.17 3.55 17.47
C SER A 100 2.97 2.26 17.69
N PRO A 101 3.23 1.46 16.65
CA PRO A 101 3.97 0.20 16.80
C PRO A 101 5.45 0.41 17.12
N GLN A 102 6.02 1.58 16.79
CA GLN A 102 7.45 1.86 16.90
C GLN A 102 7.80 2.94 17.93
N ALA A 103 6.81 3.66 18.47
CA ALA A 103 7.03 4.74 19.42
C ALA A 103 5.99 4.73 20.54
N ARG A 104 6.36 5.24 21.71
CA ARG A 104 5.43 5.30 22.85
C ARG A 104 4.45 6.46 22.67
N GLY A 105 3.26 6.16 22.17
CA GLY A 105 2.21 7.14 21.96
C GLY A 105 1.05 6.58 21.14
N THR A 106 0.03 7.41 20.99
CA THR A 106 -1.12 7.12 20.13
C THR A 106 -1.19 8.16 19.02
N TYR A 107 -1.72 7.76 17.87
CA TYR A 107 -2.00 8.67 16.77
C TYR A 107 -3.42 8.49 16.25
N GLN A 108 -3.97 9.56 15.68
CA GLN A 108 -5.26 9.58 15.00
C GLN A 108 -5.24 10.64 13.90
N GLY A 109 -6.16 10.54 12.95
CA GLY A 109 -6.22 11.53 11.88
C GLY A 109 -7.09 11.13 10.72
N SER A 110 -6.69 11.50 9.51
CA SER A 110 -7.42 11.16 8.30
C SER A 110 -6.52 11.07 7.08
N VAL A 111 -6.98 10.31 6.09
CA VAL A 111 -6.43 10.28 4.73
C VAL A 111 -7.46 10.91 3.81
N THR A 112 -7.10 11.97 3.10
CA THR A 112 -7.95 12.70 2.15
C THR A 112 -7.43 12.54 0.74
N LYS A 113 -8.29 12.16 -0.21
CA LYS A 113 -7.93 12.10 -1.63
C LYS A 113 -7.99 13.50 -2.25
N LEU A 114 -6.85 14.03 -2.69
CA LEU A 114 -6.76 15.34 -3.34
C LEU A 114 -6.92 15.24 -4.86
N SER A 115 -6.37 14.19 -5.46
CA SER A 115 -6.47 13.89 -6.89
C SER A 115 -6.41 12.38 -7.10
N ASP A 116 -6.51 11.93 -8.36
CA ASP A 116 -6.48 10.50 -8.68
C ASP A 116 -5.22 9.79 -8.19
N LYS A 117 -4.12 10.51 -8.03
CA LYS A 117 -2.83 9.95 -7.62
C LYS A 117 -2.22 10.62 -6.38
N THR A 118 -2.91 11.57 -5.74
CA THR A 118 -2.34 12.33 -4.62
C THR A 118 -3.28 12.33 -3.43
N PHE A 119 -2.73 12.06 -2.27
CA PHE A 119 -3.45 12.01 -0.99
C PHE A 119 -2.74 12.87 0.04
N LEU A 120 -3.52 13.41 0.97
CA LEU A 120 -3.06 14.08 2.17
C LEU A 120 -3.29 13.17 3.36
N ILE A 121 -2.23 12.79 4.05
CA ILE A 121 -2.28 12.14 5.35
C ILE A 121 -2.12 13.24 6.40
N ASP A 122 -3.10 13.41 7.26
CA ASP A 122 -3.12 14.39 8.33
C ASP A 122 -3.26 13.67 9.67
N LEU A 123 -2.18 13.59 10.43
CA LEU A 123 -2.10 12.85 11.68
C LEU A 123 -1.77 13.76 12.85
N THR A 124 -2.45 13.52 13.97
CA THR A 124 -2.12 14.08 15.28
C THR A 124 -1.66 12.96 16.19
N ALA A 125 -0.48 13.08 16.73
CA ALA A 125 0.08 12.16 17.70
C ALA A 125 0.09 12.76 19.10
N THR A 126 -0.10 11.91 20.10
CA THR A 126 -0.02 12.24 21.52
C THR A 126 1.00 11.30 22.16
N ASP A 127 1.97 11.88 22.87
CA ASP A 127 2.91 11.11 23.67
C ASP A 127 2.21 10.43 24.85
N SER A 128 2.47 9.16 25.07
CA SER A 128 2.01 8.40 26.25
C SER A 128 2.99 8.55 27.42
N ALA A 129 3.49 9.77 27.66
CA ALA A 129 4.34 10.03 28.82
C ALA A 129 3.63 9.59 30.10
N GLY A 130 4.26 8.64 30.76
CA GLY A 130 3.69 7.91 31.89
C GLY A 130 2.98 8.78 32.91
N SER A 131 1.96 8.23 33.50
CA SER A 131 0.96 8.76 34.45
C SER A 131 1.46 9.51 35.69
N ARG A 132 2.74 9.82 35.77
CA ARG A 132 3.35 10.49 36.95
C ARG A 132 3.35 12.02 36.90
N THR A 133 3.04 12.62 35.78
CA THR A 133 2.95 14.08 35.65
C THR A 133 1.56 14.49 35.24
N ARG A 134 0.87 15.27 36.09
CA ARG A 134 -0.42 15.90 35.85
C ARG A 134 -0.32 16.91 34.69
N GLY A 135 -0.29 16.44 33.45
CA GLY A 135 -0.31 17.30 32.28
C GLY A 135 -0.86 16.53 31.09
N ALA A 136 -1.72 17.16 30.29
CA ALA A 136 -2.15 16.62 29.01
C ALA A 136 -0.91 16.30 28.18
N GLY A 137 -0.86 15.11 27.56
CA GLY A 137 0.26 14.70 26.70
C GLY A 137 0.53 15.74 25.61
N THR A 138 1.77 15.92 25.24
CA THR A 138 2.16 16.84 24.17
C THR A 138 1.61 16.30 22.85
N ARG A 139 0.91 17.16 22.11
CA ARG A 139 0.34 16.84 20.81
C ARG A 139 1.22 17.43 19.70
N GLN A 140 1.44 16.65 18.66
CA GLN A 140 2.09 17.10 17.43
C GLN A 140 1.22 16.68 16.24
N ARG A 141 1.05 17.59 15.29
CA ARG A 141 0.30 17.36 14.05
C ARG A 141 1.25 17.42 12.86
N LEU A 142 1.11 16.45 11.96
CA LEU A 142 1.90 16.35 10.73
C LEU A 142 0.97 16.11 9.56
N ALA A 143 1.04 16.97 8.57
CA ALA A 143 0.37 16.80 7.29
C ALA A 143 1.40 16.41 6.23
N THR A 144 1.20 15.27 5.58
CA THR A 144 2.13 14.71 4.59
C THR A 144 1.41 14.44 3.28
N LEU A 145 1.99 14.91 2.18
CA LEU A 145 1.53 14.57 0.84
C LEU A 145 2.11 13.22 0.43
N VAL A 146 1.22 12.33 0.01
CA VAL A 146 1.54 10.99 -0.47
C VAL A 146 1.05 10.86 -1.90
N ARG A 147 1.85 10.25 -2.74
CA ARG A 147 1.50 9.92 -4.12
C ARG A 147 1.41 8.42 -4.27
N ILE A 148 0.34 7.94 -4.91
CA ILE A 148 0.31 6.56 -5.37
C ILE A 148 1.10 6.45 -6.68
N ILE A 149 1.96 5.43 -6.74
CA ILE A 149 2.70 5.08 -7.94
C ILE A 149 1.97 3.88 -8.53
N PRO A 150 1.23 4.04 -9.64
CA PRO A 150 0.57 2.91 -10.26
C PRO A 150 1.61 1.90 -10.71
N LEU A 151 1.28 0.63 -10.56
CA LEU A 151 2.02 -0.43 -11.18
C LEU A 151 2.01 -0.21 -12.69
N GLN A 152 3.17 -0.20 -13.31
CA GLN A 152 3.27 -0.14 -14.76
C GLN A 152 3.51 -1.54 -15.30
N LEU A 153 2.45 -2.20 -15.73
CA LEU A 153 2.58 -3.39 -16.55
C LEU A 153 2.73 -2.95 -18.02
N PRO A 154 3.76 -3.41 -18.72
CA PRO A 154 3.87 -3.18 -20.14
C PRO A 154 2.84 -4.06 -20.88
N THR A 155 1.59 -3.61 -20.92
CA THR A 155 0.50 -4.30 -21.63
C THR A 155 0.60 -3.99 -23.12
N THR A 156 1.43 -4.75 -23.82
CA THR A 156 1.75 -4.51 -25.23
C THR A 156 0.84 -5.29 -26.19
N ALA A 157 -0.10 -6.09 -25.67
CA ALA A 157 -1.03 -6.89 -26.45
C ALA A 157 -2.26 -7.28 -25.62
N ALA A 158 -3.35 -7.69 -26.26
CA ALA A 158 -4.50 -8.25 -25.56
C ALA A 158 -4.16 -9.59 -24.89
N LEU A 159 -3.36 -10.40 -25.56
CA LEU A 159 -2.85 -11.68 -25.08
C LEU A 159 -1.34 -11.76 -25.26
N THR A 160 -0.60 -12.03 -24.17
CA THR A 160 0.85 -12.32 -24.24
C THR A 160 1.12 -13.73 -23.75
N ILE A 161 1.80 -14.53 -24.57
CA ILE A 161 2.12 -15.93 -24.28
C ILE A 161 3.61 -16.21 -24.44
N ALA A 162 4.16 -17.04 -23.57
CA ALA A 162 5.56 -17.48 -23.68
C ALA A 162 5.75 -18.78 -24.48
N ASN A 163 4.73 -19.63 -24.52
CA ASN A 163 4.73 -20.89 -25.30
C ASN A 163 3.74 -20.79 -26.47
N ALA A 164 2.65 -21.54 -26.42
CA ALA A 164 1.70 -21.60 -27.52
C ALA A 164 0.29 -21.10 -27.11
N VAL A 165 -0.42 -20.56 -28.09
CA VAL A 165 -1.88 -20.41 -28.04
C VAL A 165 -2.51 -21.29 -29.09
N VAL A 166 -3.50 -22.08 -28.70
CA VAL A 166 -4.27 -22.93 -29.60
C VAL A 166 -5.72 -22.44 -29.60
N PHE A 167 -6.17 -21.97 -30.75
CA PHE A 167 -7.57 -21.62 -30.97
C PHE A 167 -8.29 -22.85 -31.51
N GLY A 168 -9.25 -23.38 -30.75
CA GLY A 168 -10.19 -24.38 -31.22
C GLY A 168 -11.38 -23.73 -31.92
N GLY A 169 -12.29 -24.48 -32.51
CA GLY A 169 -13.51 -24.10 -33.18
C GLY A 169 -13.78 -22.60 -33.40
N GLY A 170 -14.29 -22.18 -34.50
CA GLY A 170 -14.22 -20.84 -35.10
C GLY A 170 -14.69 -19.60 -34.34
N ASN A 171 -15.03 -19.68 -33.06
CA ASN A 171 -15.68 -18.57 -32.34
C ASN A 171 -14.85 -17.91 -31.26
N SER A 172 -13.66 -18.46 -30.88
CA SER A 172 -12.78 -17.81 -29.91
C SER A 172 -12.05 -16.63 -30.54
N ILE A 173 -12.08 -15.47 -29.88
CA ILE A 173 -11.56 -14.21 -30.42
C ILE A 173 -10.66 -13.54 -29.39
N VAL A 174 -9.49 -13.07 -29.86
CA VAL A 174 -8.61 -12.17 -29.13
C VAL A 174 -8.53 -10.85 -29.90
N ALA A 175 -9.09 -9.79 -29.34
CA ALA A 175 -9.18 -8.48 -29.98
C ALA A 175 -8.26 -7.46 -29.31
N GLY A 176 -7.32 -6.91 -30.08
CA GLY A 176 -6.42 -5.84 -29.66
C GLY A 176 -6.99 -4.44 -29.77
N ALA A 177 -8.17 -4.27 -30.38
CA ALA A 177 -8.87 -2.99 -30.36
C ALA A 177 -9.25 -2.63 -28.93
N ASP A 178 -8.95 -1.40 -28.49
CA ASP A 178 -9.31 -0.94 -27.15
C ASP A 178 -10.83 -0.84 -27.04
N GLN A 179 -11.40 -1.58 -26.10
CA GLN A 179 -12.83 -1.65 -25.88
C GLN A 179 -13.19 -1.16 -24.48
N ILE A 180 -14.17 -0.26 -24.42
CA ILE A 180 -14.78 0.13 -23.16
C ILE A 180 -15.72 -1.01 -22.73
N PRO A 181 -15.55 -1.60 -21.53
CA PRO A 181 -16.43 -2.66 -21.08
C PRO A 181 -17.91 -2.22 -21.02
N PRO A 182 -18.85 -3.12 -21.22
CA PRO A 182 -20.27 -2.81 -21.06
C PRO A 182 -20.57 -2.18 -19.69
N GLY A 183 -21.35 -1.11 -19.66
CA GLY A 183 -21.70 -0.39 -18.44
C GLY A 183 -20.64 0.61 -17.95
N TRP A 184 -19.45 0.67 -18.58
CA TRP A 184 -18.36 1.60 -18.16
C TRP A 184 -18.34 2.90 -18.98
N THR A 185 -19.25 3.07 -19.92
CA THR A 185 -19.39 4.29 -20.71
C THR A 185 -19.55 5.53 -19.80
N GLY A 186 -18.83 6.58 -20.06
CA GLY A 186 -18.81 7.79 -19.22
C GLY A 186 -17.89 7.74 -17.99
N THR A 187 -17.39 6.55 -17.63
CA THR A 187 -16.44 6.37 -16.52
C THR A 187 -15.03 6.03 -17.00
N CYS A 188 -14.89 5.66 -18.28
CA CYS A 188 -13.63 5.45 -18.97
C CYS A 188 -13.31 6.61 -19.90
N PRO A 189 -12.02 6.92 -20.18
CA PRO A 189 -11.65 7.76 -21.29
C PRO A 189 -12.12 7.14 -22.62
N PRO A 190 -12.20 7.91 -23.71
CA PRO A 190 -12.42 7.36 -25.04
C PRO A 190 -11.43 6.23 -25.34
N ALA A 191 -11.86 5.25 -26.15
CA ALA A 191 -11.01 4.12 -26.55
C ALA A 191 -9.69 4.62 -27.15
N GLY A 192 -8.60 4.04 -26.70
CA GLY A 192 -7.24 4.36 -27.09
C GLY A 192 -6.80 3.70 -28.40
N ALA A 193 -5.50 3.65 -28.61
CA ALA A 193 -4.93 2.99 -29.78
C ALA A 193 -5.11 1.47 -29.73
N THR A 194 -5.34 0.88 -30.91
CA THR A 194 -5.37 -0.57 -31.09
C THR A 194 -3.97 -1.14 -30.83
N VAL A 195 -3.89 -2.15 -29.98
CA VAL A 195 -2.68 -2.92 -29.69
C VAL A 195 -2.66 -4.23 -30.49
N PRO A 196 -1.53 -4.96 -30.54
CA PRO A 196 -1.52 -6.31 -31.06
C PRO A 196 -2.53 -7.23 -30.35
N GLY A 197 -3.21 -8.08 -31.12
CA GLY A 197 -4.10 -9.09 -30.54
C GLY A 197 -3.30 -10.09 -29.71
N VAL A 198 -2.31 -10.76 -30.32
CA VAL A 198 -1.48 -11.76 -29.68
C VAL A 198 -0.01 -11.34 -29.76
N ARG A 199 0.71 -11.46 -28.64
CA ARG A 199 2.17 -11.38 -28.57
C ARG A 199 2.74 -12.74 -28.23
N ALA A 200 3.59 -13.28 -29.11
CA ALA A 200 4.17 -14.60 -28.99
C ALA A 200 5.68 -14.59 -29.30
N LYS A 201 6.38 -15.68 -28.99
CA LYS A 201 7.81 -15.87 -29.26
C LYS A 201 8.07 -16.11 -30.74
N ALA A 202 7.24 -16.93 -31.39
CA ALA A 202 7.31 -17.25 -32.77
C ALA A 202 5.93 -17.34 -33.42
N ALA A 203 5.83 -17.19 -34.75
CA ALA A 203 4.56 -17.27 -35.45
C ALA A 203 3.92 -18.68 -35.34
N GLY A 204 4.75 -19.73 -35.30
CA GLY A 204 4.28 -21.10 -35.10
C GLY A 204 3.71 -21.40 -33.73
N ASP A 205 3.89 -20.52 -32.75
CA ASP A 205 3.28 -20.64 -31.43
C ASP A 205 1.80 -20.20 -31.44
N ILE A 206 1.32 -19.62 -32.54
CA ILE A 206 -0.07 -19.19 -32.72
C ILE A 206 -0.76 -20.17 -33.66
N VAL A 207 -1.50 -21.11 -33.08
CA VAL A 207 -2.24 -22.15 -33.82
C VAL A 207 -3.71 -21.74 -33.91
N GLY A 208 -4.15 -21.31 -35.11
CA GLY A 208 -5.50 -20.85 -35.33
C GLY A 208 -5.67 -20.15 -36.69
N SER A 209 -6.88 -19.71 -37.01
CA SER A 209 -7.21 -19.00 -38.24
C SER A 209 -7.01 -17.49 -38.08
N ALA A 210 -6.63 -16.86 -39.20
CA ALA A 210 -6.58 -15.40 -39.30
C ALA A 210 -7.93 -14.79 -38.98
N GLY A 211 -8.31 -14.10 -38.14
CA GLY A 211 -9.64 -13.61 -37.71
C GLY A 211 -9.99 -14.03 -36.29
N GLN A 212 -9.33 -15.06 -35.73
CA GLN A 212 -9.45 -15.39 -34.34
C GLN A 212 -8.60 -14.47 -33.45
N TYR A 213 -7.65 -13.75 -34.02
CA TYR A 213 -6.88 -12.71 -33.34
C TYR A 213 -6.76 -11.47 -34.23
N THR A 214 -7.20 -10.35 -33.72
CA THR A 214 -7.25 -9.06 -34.44
C THR A 214 -6.53 -7.99 -33.63
N GLY A 215 -5.89 -7.05 -34.33
CA GLY A 215 -5.15 -5.98 -33.66
C GLY A 215 -4.30 -5.19 -34.64
N ASN A 216 -3.40 -4.36 -34.13
CA ASN A 216 -2.47 -3.61 -34.96
C ASN A 216 -1.03 -3.71 -34.38
N PRO A 217 -0.20 -4.64 -34.93
CA PRO A 217 -0.56 -5.72 -35.87
C PRO A 217 -1.43 -6.82 -35.21
N ASN A 218 -2.01 -7.72 -36.00
CA ASN A 218 -2.79 -8.84 -35.45
C ASN A 218 -1.97 -9.69 -34.48
N SER A 219 -0.70 -9.95 -34.83
CA SER A 219 0.27 -10.62 -33.96
C SER A 219 1.59 -9.87 -33.90
N LEU A 220 2.21 -9.81 -32.71
CA LEU A 220 3.53 -9.27 -32.46
C LEU A 220 4.49 -10.41 -32.10
N ILE A 221 5.42 -10.71 -33.00
CA ILE A 221 6.44 -11.73 -32.73
C ILE A 221 7.62 -11.07 -32.00
N THR A 222 7.95 -11.62 -30.83
CA THR A 222 9.05 -11.14 -29.99
C THR A 222 10.01 -12.32 -29.74
N PRO A 223 11.05 -12.50 -30.55
CA PRO A 223 12.03 -13.57 -30.35
C PRO A 223 12.64 -13.49 -28.95
N GLY A 224 12.81 -14.63 -28.29
CA GLY A 224 13.35 -14.69 -26.94
C GLY A 224 12.31 -14.42 -25.82
N LEU A 225 11.02 -14.27 -26.15
CA LEU A 225 9.97 -14.17 -25.15
C LEU A 225 9.94 -15.42 -24.27
N ASP A 226 10.00 -15.26 -22.96
CA ASP A 226 10.05 -16.34 -21.97
C ASP A 226 9.13 -16.06 -20.78
N SER A 227 9.32 -16.77 -19.69
CA SER A 227 8.53 -16.60 -18.48
C SER A 227 8.58 -15.19 -17.89
N THR A 228 9.59 -14.39 -18.22
CA THR A 228 9.68 -13.01 -17.73
C THR A 228 8.53 -12.14 -18.25
N ALA A 229 7.93 -12.49 -19.37
CA ALA A 229 6.78 -11.80 -19.96
C ALA A 229 5.54 -11.78 -19.05
N TYR A 230 5.40 -12.78 -18.16
CA TYR A 230 4.29 -12.90 -17.22
C TYR A 230 4.74 -12.99 -15.74
N THR A 231 6.04 -12.88 -15.47
CA THR A 231 6.57 -12.91 -14.09
C THR A 231 7.33 -11.64 -13.71
N ARG A 232 7.67 -10.76 -14.68
CA ARG A 232 8.44 -9.55 -14.42
C ARG A 232 7.84 -8.33 -15.12
N PHE A 233 7.55 -7.31 -14.35
CA PHE A 233 6.86 -6.09 -14.79
C PHE A 233 7.69 -4.86 -14.39
N GLY A 234 8.69 -4.53 -15.20
CA GLY A 234 9.66 -3.49 -14.87
C GLY A 234 10.43 -3.84 -13.57
N THR A 235 10.24 -3.06 -12.52
CA THR A 235 10.84 -3.29 -11.20
C THR A 235 10.02 -4.21 -10.30
N THR A 236 8.80 -4.56 -10.68
CA THR A 236 7.89 -5.40 -9.90
C THR A 236 7.88 -6.82 -10.44
N THR A 237 7.89 -7.81 -9.57
CA THR A 237 7.79 -9.23 -9.93
C THR A 237 6.41 -9.78 -9.60
N TYR A 238 6.06 -10.91 -10.21
CA TYR A 238 4.85 -11.67 -9.89
C TYR A 238 4.76 -11.97 -8.38
N ASP A 239 5.86 -12.42 -7.77
CA ASP A 239 5.88 -12.79 -6.36
C ASP A 239 5.64 -11.58 -5.44
N GLN A 240 6.14 -10.38 -5.83
CA GLN A 240 5.82 -9.15 -5.12
C GLN A 240 4.35 -8.76 -5.23
N LEU A 241 3.71 -9.02 -6.39
CA LEU A 241 2.26 -8.84 -6.55
C LEU A 241 1.49 -9.84 -5.70
N ALA A 242 1.90 -11.11 -5.69
CA ALA A 242 1.29 -12.16 -4.88
C ALA A 242 1.37 -11.85 -3.37
N LEU A 243 2.52 -11.33 -2.90
CA LEU A 243 2.65 -10.84 -1.51
C LEU A 243 1.74 -9.64 -1.19
N SER A 244 1.28 -8.92 -2.23
CA SER A 244 0.39 -7.76 -2.10
C SER A 244 -1.07 -8.13 -2.29
N ALA A 245 -1.38 -9.43 -2.41
CA ALA A 245 -2.73 -9.89 -2.69
C ALA A 245 -3.72 -9.48 -1.60
N THR A 246 -4.90 -9.07 -2.04
CA THR A 246 -6.05 -8.84 -1.15
C THR A 246 -6.56 -10.16 -0.60
N PHE A 247 -6.57 -11.20 -1.46
CA PHE A 247 -6.92 -12.56 -1.11
C PHE A 247 -5.85 -13.53 -1.61
N THR A 248 -5.40 -14.42 -0.75
CA THR A 248 -4.59 -15.57 -1.12
C THR A 248 -5.44 -16.83 -0.94
N LEU A 249 -5.69 -17.51 -2.05
CA LEU A 249 -6.55 -18.69 -2.12
C LEU A 249 -5.72 -19.91 -2.53
N VAL A 250 -6.17 -21.07 -2.13
CA VAL A 250 -5.57 -22.35 -2.59
C VAL A 250 -6.18 -22.73 -3.94
N PRO A 251 -5.48 -23.51 -4.81
CA PRO A 251 -6.08 -24.04 -6.02
C PRO A 251 -7.37 -24.84 -5.73
N GLY A 252 -8.40 -24.60 -6.52
CA GLY A 252 -9.72 -25.18 -6.29
C GLY A 252 -10.76 -24.74 -7.31
N ALA A 253 -12.04 -24.97 -7.02
CA ALA A 253 -13.16 -24.53 -7.84
C ALA A 253 -13.81 -23.27 -7.22
N TYR A 254 -14.00 -22.24 -8.04
CA TYR A 254 -14.54 -20.96 -7.62
C TYR A 254 -15.65 -20.47 -8.54
N SER A 255 -16.59 -19.74 -7.94
CA SER A 255 -17.66 -19.02 -8.64
C SER A 255 -17.79 -17.62 -8.01
N PRO A 256 -16.85 -16.70 -8.32
CA PRO A 256 -16.82 -15.40 -7.68
C PRO A 256 -18.06 -14.57 -8.01
N THR A 257 -18.60 -13.93 -6.98
CA THR A 257 -19.78 -13.08 -7.07
C THR A 257 -19.63 -11.87 -6.17
N PRO A 258 -20.13 -10.68 -6.57
CA PRO A 258 -20.13 -9.51 -5.71
C PRO A 258 -20.89 -9.79 -4.41
N ALA A 259 -20.34 -9.35 -3.28
CA ALA A 259 -20.99 -9.45 -1.98
C ALA A 259 -21.24 -8.05 -1.41
N VAL A 260 -22.51 -7.74 -1.17
CA VAL A 260 -22.96 -6.46 -0.62
C VAL A 260 -23.74 -6.71 0.67
N ASN A 261 -23.47 -5.94 1.71
CA ASN A 261 -24.22 -5.97 2.97
C ASN A 261 -24.61 -4.54 3.34
N ALA A 262 -25.89 -4.33 3.61
CA ALA A 262 -26.46 -3.01 3.95
C ALA A 262 -26.04 -1.88 2.98
N GLY A 263 -25.96 -2.17 1.67
CA GLY A 263 -25.55 -1.21 0.65
C GLY A 263 -24.03 -0.99 0.53
N ALA A 264 -23.21 -1.60 1.39
CA ALA A 264 -21.75 -1.49 1.34
C ALA A 264 -21.11 -2.76 0.76
N CYS A 265 -20.03 -2.60 0.00
CA CYS A 265 -19.25 -3.73 -0.51
C CYS A 265 -18.54 -4.48 0.62
N VAL A 266 -18.70 -5.80 0.69
CA VAL A 266 -18.02 -6.65 1.68
C VAL A 266 -16.65 -7.06 1.14
N ILE A 267 -15.66 -6.22 1.36
CA ILE A 267 -14.29 -6.38 0.84
C ILE A 267 -13.49 -7.50 1.53
N THR A 268 -14.00 -8.08 2.61
CA THR A 268 -13.36 -9.19 3.35
C THR A 268 -13.84 -10.56 2.88
N ASN A 269 -14.89 -10.62 2.06
CA ASN A 269 -15.40 -11.87 1.54
C ASN A 269 -14.52 -12.36 0.37
N THR A 270 -13.91 -13.52 0.54
CA THR A 270 -12.97 -14.12 -0.42
C THR A 270 -13.61 -14.53 -1.75
N SER A 271 -14.94 -14.66 -1.82
CA SER A 271 -15.67 -14.88 -3.05
C SER A 271 -16.03 -13.57 -3.78
N ASN A 272 -15.85 -12.43 -3.13
CA ASN A 272 -16.11 -11.12 -3.73
C ASN A 272 -14.87 -10.62 -4.48
N TRP A 273 -14.87 -10.77 -5.79
CA TRP A 273 -13.78 -10.27 -6.65
C TRP A 273 -14.16 -8.95 -7.35
N GLY A 274 -15.10 -8.18 -6.76
CA GLY A 274 -15.61 -6.92 -7.32
C GLY A 274 -16.81 -7.10 -8.25
N ASP A 275 -17.33 -5.99 -8.74
CA ASP A 275 -18.54 -5.96 -9.61
C ASP A 275 -18.28 -5.16 -10.89
N GLY A 276 -17.54 -5.77 -11.81
CA GLY A 276 -17.20 -5.15 -13.08
C GLY A 276 -18.39 -5.00 -14.02
N ALA A 277 -19.42 -5.82 -13.87
CA ALA A 277 -20.64 -5.68 -14.65
C ALA A 277 -21.47 -4.45 -14.22
N ASN A 278 -21.31 -4.00 -12.96
CA ASN A 278 -22.00 -2.83 -12.43
C ASN A 278 -20.98 -1.85 -11.78
N PRO A 279 -20.25 -1.07 -12.59
CA PRO A 279 -19.19 -0.19 -12.10
C PRO A 279 -19.68 0.96 -11.20
N ALA A 280 -20.97 1.29 -11.24
CA ALA A 280 -21.62 2.25 -10.36
C ALA A 280 -22.15 1.61 -9.06
N GLY A 281 -22.17 0.29 -8.98
CA GLY A 281 -22.62 -0.45 -7.81
C GLY A 281 -21.64 -0.39 -6.65
N SER A 282 -22.07 -0.84 -5.48
CA SER A 282 -21.31 -0.78 -4.23
C SER A 282 -19.92 -1.43 -4.34
N CYS A 283 -19.78 -2.54 -5.11
CA CYS A 283 -18.49 -3.21 -5.34
C CYS A 283 -17.82 -2.83 -6.67
N GLY A 284 -18.37 -1.89 -7.43
CA GLY A 284 -17.85 -1.47 -8.73
C GLY A 284 -16.48 -0.77 -8.66
N GLN A 285 -16.10 -0.24 -7.49
CA GLN A 285 -14.77 0.37 -7.26
C GLN A 285 -13.81 -0.56 -6.50
N PHE A 286 -14.22 -1.79 -6.19
CA PHE A 286 -13.40 -2.77 -5.51
C PHE A 286 -12.63 -3.63 -6.52
N PHE A 287 -11.34 -3.34 -6.73
CA PHE A 287 -10.43 -4.03 -7.64
C PHE A 287 -9.38 -4.80 -6.83
N PRO A 288 -9.69 -6.00 -6.34
CA PRO A 288 -8.75 -6.79 -5.54
C PRO A 288 -7.60 -7.35 -6.38
N ILE A 289 -6.48 -7.64 -5.72
CA ILE A 289 -5.51 -8.62 -6.20
C ILE A 289 -5.91 -9.97 -5.62
N VAL A 290 -6.31 -10.91 -6.46
CA VAL A 290 -6.60 -12.28 -6.06
C VAL A 290 -5.44 -13.15 -6.48
N HIS A 291 -4.76 -13.77 -5.52
CA HIS A 291 -3.69 -14.74 -5.76
C HIS A 291 -4.19 -16.14 -5.46
N ILE A 292 -4.12 -17.03 -6.44
CA ILE A 292 -4.45 -18.44 -6.30
C ILE A 292 -3.16 -19.24 -6.46
N GLY A 293 -2.65 -19.72 -5.33
CA GLY A 293 -1.36 -20.41 -5.29
C GLY A 293 -1.15 -21.11 -3.96
N GLY A 294 0.02 -21.72 -3.81
CA GLY A 294 0.38 -22.44 -2.58
C GLY A 294 -0.10 -23.89 -2.58
N GLY A 295 0.83 -24.82 -2.58
CA GLY A 295 0.58 -26.25 -2.58
C GLY A 295 1.09 -26.96 -3.84
N ALA A 296 0.86 -28.25 -3.93
CA ALA A 296 1.13 -29.03 -5.15
C ALA A 296 0.35 -28.42 -6.31
N VAL A 297 1.01 -28.20 -7.45
CA VAL A 297 0.46 -27.57 -8.63
C VAL A 297 -0.81 -28.30 -9.08
N SER A 298 -1.96 -27.82 -8.64
CA SER A 298 -3.27 -28.26 -9.09
C SER A 298 -3.93 -27.14 -9.88
N ALA A 299 -4.74 -27.52 -10.85
CA ALA A 299 -5.48 -26.60 -11.66
C ALA A 299 -6.54 -25.87 -10.81
N THR A 300 -6.74 -24.59 -11.13
CA THR A 300 -7.88 -23.81 -10.61
C THR A 300 -8.99 -23.81 -11.62
N THR A 301 -10.21 -24.09 -11.18
CA THR A 301 -11.39 -24.08 -12.05
C THR A 301 -12.31 -22.91 -11.71
N LEU A 302 -12.68 -22.12 -12.71
CA LEU A 302 -13.74 -21.11 -12.60
C LEU A 302 -14.98 -21.62 -13.30
N ASN A 303 -16.03 -21.91 -12.52
CA ASN A 303 -17.25 -22.49 -13.06
C ASN A 303 -18.20 -21.43 -13.64
N SER A 304 -18.28 -20.27 -12.98
CA SER A 304 -19.14 -19.14 -13.39
C SER A 304 -18.75 -17.89 -12.60
N GLY A 305 -19.43 -16.78 -12.87
CA GLY A 305 -19.34 -15.57 -12.07
C GLY A 305 -18.60 -14.42 -12.74
N GLN A 306 -18.15 -13.48 -11.94
CA GLN A 306 -17.45 -12.30 -12.43
C GLN A 306 -16.37 -11.84 -11.44
N GLY A 307 -15.42 -11.06 -11.96
CA GLY A 307 -14.41 -10.41 -11.15
C GLY A 307 -13.77 -9.24 -11.86
N GLN A 308 -13.05 -8.43 -11.10
CA GLN A 308 -12.25 -7.33 -11.64
C GLN A 308 -10.96 -7.16 -10.83
N GLY A 309 -10.01 -6.39 -11.34
CA GLY A 309 -8.72 -6.17 -10.70
C GLY A 309 -7.61 -7.04 -11.28
N MET A 310 -6.79 -7.64 -10.44
CA MET A 310 -5.73 -8.55 -10.86
C MET A 310 -5.98 -9.97 -10.36
N LEU A 311 -5.96 -10.94 -11.28
CA LEU A 311 -6.00 -12.36 -10.93
C LEU A 311 -4.63 -12.99 -11.24
N LEU A 312 -4.01 -13.52 -10.22
CA LEU A 312 -2.70 -14.17 -10.26
C LEU A 312 -2.89 -15.66 -10.00
N VAL A 313 -2.46 -16.52 -10.92
CA VAL A 313 -2.63 -17.98 -10.79
C VAL A 313 -1.28 -18.66 -10.98
N ASP A 314 -0.83 -19.43 -9.97
CA ASP A 314 0.47 -20.13 -10.00
C ASP A 314 0.46 -21.34 -10.94
N GLY A 315 -0.68 -22.01 -11.09
CA GLY A 315 -0.88 -23.20 -11.93
C GLY A 315 -1.71 -22.94 -13.18
N ASP A 316 -2.38 -24.00 -13.63
CA ASP A 316 -3.33 -23.89 -14.75
C ASP A 316 -4.64 -23.25 -14.29
N LEU A 317 -5.22 -22.44 -15.15
CA LEU A 317 -6.55 -21.86 -14.97
C LEU A 317 -7.52 -22.46 -15.99
N ILE A 318 -8.56 -23.13 -15.51
CA ILE A 318 -9.60 -23.76 -16.31
C ILE A 318 -10.89 -22.97 -16.14
N VAL A 319 -11.48 -22.49 -17.22
CA VAL A 319 -12.79 -21.86 -17.20
C VAL A 319 -13.80 -22.80 -17.86
N SER A 320 -14.77 -23.28 -17.07
CA SER A 320 -15.75 -24.28 -17.51
C SER A 320 -17.15 -23.71 -17.72
N GLY A 321 -17.43 -22.50 -17.27
CA GLY A 321 -18.75 -21.85 -17.38
C GLY A 321 -18.68 -20.43 -17.91
N THR A 322 -19.79 -19.70 -17.77
CA THR A 322 -19.81 -18.27 -18.12
C THR A 322 -19.13 -17.45 -17.05
N TRP A 323 -17.97 -16.91 -17.39
CA TRP A 323 -17.18 -16.07 -16.49
C TRP A 323 -16.75 -14.80 -17.19
N THR A 324 -16.88 -13.66 -16.50
CA THR A 324 -16.48 -12.37 -17.04
C THR A 324 -15.46 -11.72 -16.11
N TYR A 325 -14.35 -11.26 -16.68
CA TYR A 325 -13.29 -10.61 -15.91
C TYR A 325 -12.92 -9.24 -16.50
N TYR A 326 -12.67 -8.27 -15.60
CA TYR A 326 -12.36 -6.90 -15.97
C TYR A 326 -11.02 -6.51 -15.34
N GLY A 327 -9.94 -6.55 -16.13
CA GLY A 327 -8.61 -6.18 -15.65
C GLY A 327 -7.48 -7.05 -16.18
N ILE A 328 -6.60 -7.48 -15.29
CA ILE A 328 -5.35 -8.14 -15.65
C ILE A 328 -5.37 -9.57 -15.13
N LEU A 329 -5.19 -10.52 -16.03
CA LEU A 329 -5.10 -11.95 -15.74
C LEU A 329 -3.67 -12.43 -15.99
N ILE A 330 -3.02 -12.97 -14.97
CA ILE A 330 -1.65 -13.51 -15.05
C ILE A 330 -1.66 -14.98 -14.62
N VAL A 331 -1.30 -15.89 -15.55
CA VAL A 331 -1.34 -17.33 -15.33
C VAL A 331 0.05 -17.92 -15.60
N LYS A 332 0.71 -18.44 -14.57
CA LYS A 332 2.02 -19.12 -14.75
C LYS A 332 1.92 -20.45 -15.47
N GLY A 333 0.72 -21.04 -15.50
CA GLY A 333 0.39 -22.26 -16.25
C GLY A 333 -0.32 -21.99 -17.56
N THR A 334 -1.21 -22.90 -17.92
CA THR A 334 -2.05 -22.82 -19.12
C THR A 334 -3.42 -22.24 -18.77
N PHE A 335 -3.85 -21.23 -19.50
CA PHE A 335 -5.23 -20.75 -19.45
C PHE A 335 -6.07 -21.57 -20.43
N LYS A 336 -7.00 -22.37 -19.89
CA LYS A 336 -7.84 -23.30 -20.67
C LYS A 336 -9.30 -22.95 -20.59
N THR A 337 -10.03 -23.22 -21.68
CA THR A 337 -11.48 -23.23 -21.68
C THR A 337 -11.99 -24.64 -21.82
N THR A 338 -13.02 -25.03 -21.07
CA THR A 338 -13.66 -26.34 -21.18
C THR A 338 -15.19 -26.21 -21.12
N GLY A 339 -15.90 -27.15 -21.72
CA GLY A 339 -17.36 -27.18 -21.65
C GLY A 339 -18.05 -26.12 -22.52
N VAL A 340 -19.26 -25.73 -22.14
CA VAL A 340 -20.13 -24.79 -22.87
C VAL A 340 -19.99 -23.33 -22.45
N GLY A 341 -19.06 -23.01 -21.55
CA GLY A 341 -18.87 -21.68 -21.03
C GLY A 341 -18.14 -20.74 -21.99
N ALA A 342 -18.53 -19.47 -22.03
CA ALA A 342 -17.87 -18.41 -22.79
C ALA A 342 -17.14 -17.45 -21.83
N PRO A 343 -15.88 -17.71 -21.47
CA PRO A 343 -15.12 -16.73 -20.68
C PRO A 343 -14.95 -15.44 -21.50
N LYS A 344 -15.23 -14.31 -20.85
CA LYS A 344 -15.00 -12.97 -21.41
C LYS A 344 -14.01 -12.21 -20.55
N VAL A 345 -12.91 -11.78 -21.13
CA VAL A 345 -11.93 -10.92 -20.46
C VAL A 345 -11.95 -9.55 -21.12
N PHE A 346 -12.19 -8.50 -20.35
CA PHE A 346 -11.99 -7.12 -20.75
C PHE A 346 -10.73 -6.60 -20.05
N GLY A 347 -9.63 -6.55 -20.78
CA GLY A 347 -8.34 -6.17 -20.20
C GLY A 347 -7.15 -6.78 -20.94
N THR A 348 -6.31 -7.52 -20.23
CA THR A 348 -5.17 -8.25 -20.82
C THR A 348 -4.94 -9.57 -20.12
N VAL A 349 -4.45 -10.54 -20.89
CA VAL A 349 -4.05 -11.87 -20.40
C VAL A 349 -2.57 -12.07 -20.65
N LEU A 350 -1.84 -12.44 -19.60
CA LEU A 350 -0.44 -12.86 -19.67
C LEU A 350 -0.35 -14.30 -19.16
N ALA A 351 0.06 -15.24 -20.01
CA ALA A 351 0.08 -16.65 -19.66
C ALA A 351 1.30 -17.38 -20.21
N LYS A 352 1.65 -18.52 -19.59
CA LYS A 352 2.62 -19.42 -20.16
C LYS A 352 2.12 -19.98 -21.50
N ALA A 353 0.89 -20.49 -21.51
CA ALA A 353 0.22 -21.01 -22.69
C ALA A 353 -1.29 -20.76 -22.61
N VAL A 354 -1.97 -20.87 -23.75
CA VAL A 354 -3.43 -20.72 -23.82
C VAL A 354 -4.00 -21.83 -24.68
N ASP A 355 -5.07 -22.47 -24.22
CA ASP A 355 -5.78 -23.52 -24.91
C ASP A 355 -7.28 -23.21 -24.94
N PHE A 356 -7.75 -22.73 -26.07
CA PHE A 356 -9.16 -22.44 -26.31
C PHE A 356 -9.85 -23.56 -27.13
N THR A 357 -9.27 -24.76 -27.11
CA THR A 357 -9.91 -25.94 -27.72
C THR A 357 -10.97 -26.46 -26.76
N SER A 358 -12.22 -26.00 -26.88
CA SER A 358 -13.31 -26.64 -26.14
C SER A 358 -13.84 -27.84 -26.91
N THR A 359 -14.10 -28.94 -26.21
CA THR A 359 -14.42 -30.26 -26.79
C THR A 359 -15.93 -30.56 -26.88
N GLY A 360 -16.82 -29.59 -26.61
CA GLY A 360 -18.28 -29.81 -26.58
C GLY A 360 -19.01 -29.32 -27.84
N ALA A 361 -20.01 -30.04 -28.28
CA ALA A 361 -20.97 -29.53 -29.27
C ALA A 361 -21.71 -28.31 -28.68
N GLY A 362 -21.57 -27.14 -29.31
CA GLY A 362 -22.09 -25.88 -28.80
C GLY A 362 -21.03 -25.08 -27.99
N SER A 363 -19.75 -25.37 -28.23
CA SER A 363 -18.63 -24.73 -27.54
C SER A 363 -18.73 -23.20 -27.59
N ALA A 364 -18.78 -22.64 -26.39
CA ALA A 364 -18.79 -21.22 -26.19
C ALA A 364 -17.42 -20.61 -26.53
N ALA A 365 -17.45 -19.47 -27.18
CA ALA A 365 -16.28 -18.75 -27.58
C ALA A 365 -15.59 -18.11 -26.36
N ALA A 366 -14.30 -18.38 -26.20
CA ALA A 366 -13.47 -17.54 -25.33
C ALA A 366 -13.22 -16.18 -26.02
N VAL A 367 -13.49 -15.10 -25.31
CA VAL A 367 -13.30 -13.75 -25.83
C VAL A 367 -12.34 -12.97 -24.93
N VAL A 368 -11.24 -12.52 -25.51
CA VAL A 368 -10.30 -11.60 -24.84
C VAL A 368 -10.33 -10.27 -25.59
N ASN A 369 -10.91 -9.27 -24.97
CA ASN A 369 -10.96 -7.91 -25.49
C ASN A 369 -9.96 -7.03 -24.75
N TYR A 370 -9.03 -6.43 -25.44
CA TYR A 370 -8.17 -5.44 -24.82
C TYR A 370 -9.00 -4.26 -24.27
N SER A 371 -8.72 -3.85 -23.06
CA SER A 371 -9.35 -2.69 -22.43
C SER A 371 -8.36 -1.93 -21.59
N ALA A 372 -7.87 -0.81 -22.12
CA ALA A 372 -6.95 0.09 -21.42
C ALA A 372 -7.55 0.61 -20.09
N CYS A 373 -8.85 0.94 -20.11
CA CYS A 373 -9.54 1.42 -18.92
C CYS A 373 -9.59 0.39 -17.80
N SER A 374 -9.89 -0.88 -18.10
CA SER A 374 -9.93 -1.96 -17.10
C SER A 374 -8.53 -2.22 -16.53
N ILE A 375 -7.52 -2.17 -17.37
CA ILE A 375 -6.11 -2.35 -17.00
C ILE A 375 -5.67 -1.20 -16.08
N ASP A 376 -5.92 0.05 -16.48
CA ASP A 376 -5.54 1.23 -15.70
C ASP A 376 -6.23 1.27 -14.33
N ARG A 377 -7.50 0.91 -14.25
CA ARG A 377 -8.20 0.82 -12.97
C ARG A 377 -7.63 -0.26 -12.08
N SER A 378 -7.32 -1.43 -12.63
CA SER A 378 -6.68 -2.51 -11.89
C SER A 378 -5.30 -2.11 -11.39
N MET A 379 -4.48 -1.45 -12.22
CA MET A 379 -3.17 -0.94 -11.82
C MET A 379 -3.27 0.17 -10.76
N ASN A 380 -4.21 1.11 -10.90
CA ASN A 380 -4.39 2.19 -9.94
C ASN A 380 -4.91 1.68 -8.59
N ALA A 381 -5.83 0.72 -8.60
CA ALA A 381 -6.37 0.14 -7.37
C ALA A 381 -5.33 -0.67 -6.57
N THR A 382 -4.34 -1.24 -7.24
CA THR A 382 -3.26 -2.00 -6.62
C THR A 382 -2.04 -1.16 -6.27
N SER A 383 -2.05 0.13 -6.61
CA SER A 383 -0.95 1.05 -6.40
C SER A 383 -0.68 1.28 -4.92
N ARG A 384 0.58 1.22 -4.53
CA ARG A 384 1.02 1.54 -3.18
C ARG A 384 1.32 3.02 -3.03
N ALA A 385 1.09 3.52 -1.84
CA ALA A 385 1.46 4.87 -1.48
C ALA A 385 2.97 5.02 -1.35
N SER A 386 3.48 6.13 -1.82
CA SER A 386 4.88 6.55 -1.63
C SER A 386 4.90 8.02 -1.22
N MET A 387 5.79 8.38 -0.31
CA MET A 387 5.98 9.79 0.03
C MET A 387 6.44 10.56 -1.21
N ALA A 388 5.80 11.69 -1.47
CA ALA A 388 6.05 12.47 -2.70
C ALA A 388 7.50 12.96 -2.80
N ARG A 389 8.14 13.32 -1.69
CA ARG A 389 9.58 13.60 -1.49
C ARG A 389 9.86 13.70 0.01
N SER A 390 11.15 13.61 0.41
CA SER A 390 11.59 13.73 1.81
C SER A 390 11.30 15.07 2.51
N ARG A 391 10.74 16.06 1.80
CA ARG A 391 10.33 17.39 2.33
C ARG A 391 8.87 17.74 2.10
N SER A 392 8.01 16.77 1.81
CA SER A 392 6.59 16.98 1.54
C SER A 392 5.72 16.99 2.79
N TYR A 393 6.27 17.35 3.94
CA TYR A 393 5.53 17.44 5.20
C TYR A 393 5.53 18.87 5.74
N VAL A 394 4.43 19.26 6.35
CA VAL A 394 4.28 20.51 7.11
C VAL A 394 3.95 20.14 8.55
N ARG A 395 4.78 20.58 9.48
CA ARG A 395 4.43 20.56 10.90
C ARG A 395 3.46 21.71 11.14
N VAL A 396 2.28 21.40 11.61
CA VAL A 396 1.29 22.40 12.05
C VAL A 396 1.47 22.51 13.55
N MET A 397 1.98 23.68 14.00
CA MET A 397 2.14 23.99 15.41
C MET A 397 0.80 24.36 16.06
#